data_8bf8005b5b42c15c707cd434dc6ed473
#
_entry.id   8bf8005b5b42c15c707cd434dc6ed473
#
_cell.length_a   1.000
_cell.length_b   1.000
_cell.length_c   1.000
_cell.angle_alpha   90.00
_cell.angle_beta   90.00
_cell.angle_gamma   90.00
#
_symmetry.space_group_name_H-M   'P 1'
#
loop_
_entity.id
_entity.type
_entity.pdbx_description
1 polymer ?
#
loop_
_entity_poly.entity_id
_entity_poly.type
_entity_poly.pdbx_seq_one_letter_code
_entity_poly.pdbx_strand_id
1 'polypeptide(L)'
;MEDLVRKGLVKTIGLSNFNIDQIEDIIKISRVPISVLQIENHLYLTQDKLVEFAHKNNIVVTAYSPLGSPDRPWGTNEEPNLLEDKLIKELALKYNKTPAQILIKFLNQKNLVVIPKSVTPQRIKENIDIFDFDIENIDMLKLIKRSNKSVWRACIPKSMNQEHPYYPF
;
A
#
# COMPACT_ATOMS: atom_id res chain seq x y z
N MET A 1 -2.60 22.73 8.39
CA MET A 1 -2.19 21.51 9.13
C MET A 1 -0.97 21.78 10.03
N GLU A 2 0.02 22.50 9.57
CA GLU A 2 1.21 22.85 10.39
C GLU A 2 0.87 23.53 11.74
N ASP A 3 -0.19 24.37 11.76
CA ASP A 3 -0.66 24.99 13.00
C ASP A 3 -1.13 23.99 14.06
N LEU A 4 -1.61 22.83 13.64
CA LEU A 4 -2.02 21.77 14.56
C LEU A 4 -0.81 21.14 15.24
N VAL A 5 0.31 21.01 14.52
CA VAL A 5 1.59 20.55 15.09
C VAL A 5 2.11 21.58 16.09
N ARG A 6 2.14 22.88 15.71
CA ARG A 6 2.58 23.96 16.59
C ARG A 6 1.73 24.09 17.86
N LYS A 7 0.44 23.78 17.78
CA LYS A 7 -0.47 23.75 18.93
C LYS A 7 -0.37 22.47 19.77
N GLY A 8 0.47 21.50 19.37
CA GLY A 8 0.62 20.22 20.05
C GLY A 8 -0.59 19.29 19.95
N LEU A 9 -1.52 19.58 19.02
CA LEU A 9 -2.73 18.77 18.82
C LEU A 9 -2.45 17.50 18.01
N VAL A 10 -1.42 17.53 17.16
CA VAL A 10 -0.90 16.36 16.42
C VAL A 10 0.62 16.36 16.51
N LYS A 11 1.24 15.19 16.44
CA LYS A 11 2.70 15.04 16.49
C LYS A 11 3.35 15.25 15.14
N THR A 12 2.70 14.80 14.08
CA THR A 12 3.21 14.83 12.70
C THR A 12 2.07 15.03 11.71
N ILE A 13 2.43 15.34 10.47
CA ILE A 13 1.50 15.46 9.34
C ILE A 13 1.95 14.57 8.19
N GLY A 14 1.04 14.25 7.28
CA GLY A 14 1.30 13.40 6.13
C GLY A 14 0.49 13.77 4.91
N LEU A 15 0.76 13.07 3.83
CA LEU A 15 0.09 13.21 2.53
C LEU A 15 -0.62 11.90 2.17
N SER A 16 -1.59 11.98 1.28
CA SER A 16 -2.26 10.79 0.74
C SER A 16 -2.53 10.97 -0.75
N ASN A 17 -2.14 9.96 -1.54
CA ASN A 17 -2.32 9.95 -2.99
C ASN A 17 -1.64 11.11 -3.72
N PHE A 18 -0.44 11.48 -3.31
CA PHE A 18 0.42 12.44 -3.97
C PHE A 18 1.46 11.70 -4.82
N ASN A 19 1.77 12.21 -6.01
CA ASN A 19 2.89 11.77 -6.82
C ASN A 19 4.21 12.46 -6.39
N ILE A 20 5.33 12.07 -7.01
CA ILE A 20 6.66 12.57 -6.64
C ILE A 20 6.73 14.08 -6.76
N ASP A 21 6.30 14.66 -7.89
CA ASP A 21 6.39 16.09 -8.15
C ASP A 21 5.59 16.91 -7.11
N GLN A 22 4.39 16.42 -6.79
CA GLN A 22 3.54 17.03 -5.76
C GLN A 22 4.16 16.95 -4.36
N ILE A 23 4.82 15.84 -4.03
CA ILE A 23 5.52 15.70 -2.75
C ILE A 23 6.70 16.65 -2.68
N GLU A 24 7.49 16.76 -3.76
CA GLU A 24 8.62 17.70 -3.84
C GLU A 24 8.15 19.15 -3.64
N ASP A 25 7.04 19.54 -4.25
CA ASP A 25 6.51 20.89 -4.10
C ASP A 25 6.05 21.16 -2.66
N ILE A 26 5.42 20.18 -2.01
CA ILE A 26 5.06 20.31 -0.60
C ILE A 26 6.29 20.38 0.31
N ILE A 27 7.31 19.57 0.07
CA ILE A 27 8.56 19.60 0.84
C ILE A 27 9.23 20.98 0.76
N LYS A 28 9.22 21.62 -0.42
CA LYS A 28 9.83 22.96 -0.61
C LYS A 28 9.17 24.05 0.22
N ILE A 29 7.85 23.97 0.48
CA ILE A 29 7.08 25.00 1.16
C ILE A 29 6.75 24.67 2.62
N SER A 30 6.84 23.40 3.01
CA SER A 30 6.49 22.94 4.35
C SER A 30 7.55 23.35 5.37
N ARG A 31 7.09 23.88 6.52
CA ARG A 31 7.93 24.21 7.68
C ARG A 31 8.00 23.06 8.69
N VAL A 32 7.17 22.04 8.51
CA VAL A 32 7.10 20.86 9.35
C VAL A 32 7.37 19.66 8.46
N PRO A 33 8.25 18.72 8.85
CA PRO A 33 8.54 17.54 8.04
C PRO A 33 7.27 16.73 7.73
N ILE A 34 7.14 16.28 6.49
CA ILE A 34 6.13 15.31 6.09
C ILE A 34 6.60 13.94 6.57
N SER A 35 5.84 13.31 7.44
CA SER A 35 6.25 12.04 8.07
C SER A 35 5.64 10.80 7.44
N VAL A 36 4.49 10.93 6.79
CA VAL A 36 3.75 9.79 6.23
C VAL A 36 3.23 10.11 4.84
N LEU A 37 3.33 9.12 3.95
CA LEU A 37 2.63 9.09 2.68
C LEU A 37 1.70 7.86 2.65
N GLN A 38 0.39 8.08 2.57
CA GLN A 38 -0.58 6.98 2.44
C GLN A 38 -1.02 6.84 0.99
N ILE A 39 -0.80 5.65 0.42
CA ILE A 39 -1.11 5.35 -0.99
C ILE A 39 -1.73 3.96 -1.13
N GLU A 40 -2.45 3.74 -2.23
CA GLU A 40 -2.80 2.39 -2.65
C GLU A 40 -1.53 1.61 -2.97
N ASN A 41 -1.31 0.51 -2.26
CA ASN A 41 -0.16 -0.33 -2.53
C ASN A 41 -0.49 -1.80 -2.25
N HIS A 42 -0.25 -2.66 -3.23
CA HIS A 42 -0.49 -4.09 -3.19
C HIS A 42 0.31 -4.82 -4.28
N LEU A 43 0.20 -6.14 -4.37
CA LEU A 43 0.99 -6.96 -5.30
C LEU A 43 0.93 -6.48 -6.76
N TYR A 44 -0.22 -5.95 -7.23
CA TYR A 44 -0.37 -5.47 -8.61
C TYR A 44 -0.23 -3.95 -8.74
N LEU A 45 0.16 -3.25 -7.68
CA LEU A 45 0.44 -1.83 -7.66
C LEU A 45 1.50 -1.51 -6.59
N THR A 46 2.74 -1.88 -6.82
CA THR A 46 3.82 -1.72 -5.82
C THR A 46 4.37 -0.30 -5.73
N GLN A 47 4.18 0.50 -6.77
CA GLN A 47 4.61 1.91 -6.82
C GLN A 47 6.07 2.11 -6.36
N ASP A 48 6.98 1.22 -6.76
CA ASP A 48 8.35 1.13 -6.22
C ASP A 48 9.13 2.44 -6.29
N LYS A 49 9.01 3.20 -7.39
CA LYS A 49 9.68 4.50 -7.54
C LYS A 49 9.20 5.52 -6.50
N LEU A 50 7.89 5.56 -6.26
CA LEU A 50 7.28 6.47 -5.28
C LEU A 50 7.65 6.06 -3.85
N VAL A 51 7.64 4.76 -3.55
CA VAL A 51 8.05 4.20 -2.26
C VAL A 51 9.52 4.52 -1.98
N GLU A 52 10.40 4.27 -2.96
CA GLU A 52 11.84 4.59 -2.84
C GLU A 52 12.08 6.08 -2.62
N PHE A 53 11.38 6.93 -3.36
CA PHE A 53 11.44 8.38 -3.18
C PHE A 53 11.01 8.79 -1.77
N ALA A 54 9.89 8.26 -1.27
CA ALA A 54 9.40 8.54 0.07
C ALA A 54 10.42 8.12 1.13
N HIS A 55 10.95 6.91 1.04
CA HIS A 55 11.97 6.40 2.00
C HIS A 55 13.25 7.25 1.98
N LYS A 56 13.74 7.69 0.81
CA LYS A 56 14.90 8.59 0.69
C LYS A 56 14.68 9.94 1.38
N ASN A 57 13.43 10.38 1.48
CA ASN A 57 13.04 11.61 2.16
C ASN A 57 12.59 11.38 3.62
N ASN A 58 12.86 10.20 4.21
CA ASN A 58 12.44 9.82 5.57
C ASN A 58 10.90 9.85 5.76
N ILE A 59 10.13 9.61 4.72
CA ILE A 59 8.67 9.54 4.74
C ILE A 59 8.26 8.07 4.84
N VAL A 60 7.53 7.72 5.90
CA VAL A 60 6.97 6.38 6.08
C VAL A 60 5.81 6.18 5.11
N VAL A 61 5.81 5.07 4.38
CA VAL A 61 4.73 4.75 3.45
C VAL A 61 3.71 3.82 4.11
N THR A 62 2.44 4.22 4.05
CA THR A 62 1.29 3.42 4.48
C THR A 62 0.54 2.90 3.27
N ALA A 63 0.45 1.58 3.17
CA ALA A 63 -0.26 0.87 2.10
C ALA A 63 -1.73 0.67 2.47
N TYR A 64 -2.63 1.41 1.84
CA TYR A 64 -4.06 1.09 1.91
C TYR A 64 -4.46 0.12 0.80
N SER A 65 -5.60 -0.56 0.96
CA SER A 65 -6.08 -1.63 0.05
C SER A 65 -5.04 -2.71 -0.24
N PRO A 66 -4.28 -3.21 0.76
CA PRO A 66 -3.17 -4.14 0.52
C PRO A 66 -3.59 -5.48 -0.08
N LEU A 67 -4.89 -5.81 0.00
CA LEU A 67 -5.51 -7.02 -0.58
C LEU A 67 -6.27 -6.73 -1.88
N GLY A 68 -6.13 -5.51 -2.47
CA GLY A 68 -6.82 -5.11 -3.69
C GLY A 68 -8.30 -4.76 -3.53
N SER A 69 -8.79 -4.64 -2.28
CA SER A 69 -10.18 -4.26 -1.97
C SER A 69 -11.23 -5.06 -2.77
N PRO A 70 -11.25 -6.40 -2.69
CA PRO A 70 -12.14 -7.24 -3.50
C PRO A 70 -13.64 -6.98 -3.22
N ASP A 71 -13.98 -6.54 -2.01
CA ASP A 71 -15.37 -6.31 -1.57
C ASP A 71 -15.85 -4.86 -1.79
N ARG A 72 -15.14 -4.04 -2.59
CA ARG A 72 -15.56 -2.66 -2.83
C ARG A 72 -16.84 -2.59 -3.68
N PRO A 73 -17.80 -1.67 -3.37
CA PRO A 73 -19.11 -1.63 -4.06
C PRO A 73 -19.05 -1.35 -5.56
N TRP A 74 -17.96 -0.74 -6.05
CA TRP A 74 -17.77 -0.38 -7.46
C TRP A 74 -16.84 -1.34 -8.22
N GLY A 75 -16.45 -2.45 -7.59
CA GLY A 75 -15.65 -3.50 -8.23
C GLY A 75 -16.47 -4.33 -9.21
N THR A 76 -15.80 -4.91 -10.20
CA THR A 76 -16.41 -5.84 -11.16
C THR A 76 -15.79 -7.23 -11.05
N ASN A 77 -16.49 -8.24 -11.53
CA ASN A 77 -15.98 -9.63 -11.54
C ASN A 77 -14.83 -9.85 -12.53
N GLU A 78 -14.58 -8.89 -13.43
CA GLU A 78 -13.50 -8.95 -14.42
C GLU A 78 -12.16 -8.49 -13.86
N GLU A 79 -12.19 -7.82 -12.70
CA GLU A 79 -11.00 -7.30 -12.06
C GLU A 79 -10.20 -8.39 -11.35
N PRO A 80 -8.87 -8.24 -11.26
CA PRO A 80 -8.04 -9.25 -10.64
C PRO A 80 -8.32 -9.38 -9.14
N ASN A 81 -8.49 -10.61 -8.67
CA ASN A 81 -8.56 -10.92 -7.25
C ASN A 81 -7.20 -11.43 -6.77
N LEU A 82 -6.50 -10.62 -5.98
CA LEU A 82 -5.17 -10.93 -5.48
C LEU A 82 -5.13 -12.18 -4.60
N LEU A 83 -6.21 -12.42 -3.86
CA LEU A 83 -6.32 -13.60 -2.98
C LEU A 83 -6.42 -14.93 -3.78
N GLU A 84 -6.82 -14.83 -5.06
CA GLU A 84 -6.95 -15.97 -5.97
C GLU A 84 -5.71 -16.17 -6.86
N ASP A 85 -4.70 -15.29 -6.78
CA ASP A 85 -3.47 -15.42 -7.56
C ASP A 85 -2.76 -16.75 -7.25
N LYS A 86 -2.38 -17.47 -8.30
CA LYS A 86 -1.78 -18.81 -8.20
C LYS A 86 -0.52 -18.83 -7.35
N LEU A 87 0.39 -17.84 -7.56
CA LEU A 87 1.62 -17.75 -6.79
C LEU A 87 1.33 -17.48 -5.31
N ILE A 88 0.36 -16.61 -5.02
CA ILE A 88 -0.03 -16.33 -3.64
C ILE A 88 -0.58 -17.58 -2.96
N LYS A 89 -1.43 -18.37 -3.63
CA LYS A 89 -1.95 -19.64 -3.11
C LYS A 89 -0.84 -20.68 -2.87
N GLU A 90 0.12 -20.79 -3.80
CA GLU A 90 1.29 -21.67 -3.65
C GLU A 90 2.12 -21.27 -2.43
N LEU A 91 2.40 -19.99 -2.25
CA LEU A 91 3.16 -19.50 -1.10
C LEU A 91 2.37 -19.64 0.21
N ALA A 92 1.06 -19.43 0.19
CA ALA A 92 0.20 -19.65 1.34
C ALA A 92 0.31 -21.10 1.86
N LEU A 93 0.30 -22.08 0.96
CA LEU A 93 0.52 -23.48 1.31
C LEU A 93 1.94 -23.72 1.83
N LYS A 94 2.97 -23.18 1.17
CA LYS A 94 4.38 -23.34 1.56
C LYS A 94 4.62 -22.84 2.99
N TYR A 95 4.09 -21.68 3.34
CA TYR A 95 4.31 -21.04 4.64
C TYR A 95 3.25 -21.41 5.69
N ASN A 96 2.27 -22.26 5.35
CA ASN A 96 1.13 -22.60 6.21
C ASN A 96 0.41 -21.35 6.73
N LYS A 97 0.16 -20.38 5.82
CA LYS A 97 -0.49 -19.09 6.07
C LYS A 97 -1.64 -18.87 5.08
N THR A 98 -2.50 -17.90 5.36
CA THR A 98 -3.56 -17.51 4.41
C THR A 98 -2.99 -16.66 3.27
N PRO A 99 -3.64 -16.60 2.09
CA PRO A 99 -3.29 -15.69 1.02
C PRO A 99 -3.19 -14.22 1.46
N ALA A 100 -4.08 -13.80 2.36
CA ALA A 100 -4.05 -12.45 2.93
C ALA A 100 -2.78 -12.18 3.73
N GLN A 101 -2.37 -13.13 4.58
CA GLN A 101 -1.13 -13.02 5.36
C GLN A 101 0.11 -12.93 4.47
N ILE A 102 0.18 -13.69 3.37
CA ILE A 102 1.28 -13.58 2.39
C ILE A 102 1.32 -12.19 1.76
N LEU A 103 0.19 -11.66 1.31
CA LEU A 103 0.12 -10.32 0.71
C LEU A 103 0.51 -9.21 1.70
N ILE A 104 0.02 -9.29 2.94
CA ILE A 104 0.36 -8.33 4.00
C ILE A 104 1.86 -8.43 4.34
N LYS A 105 2.38 -9.64 4.51
CA LYS A 105 3.80 -9.89 4.83
C LYS A 105 4.72 -9.40 3.71
N PHE A 106 4.36 -9.61 2.44
CA PHE A 106 5.11 -9.08 1.29
C PHE A 106 5.33 -7.57 1.39
N LEU A 107 4.28 -6.80 1.69
CA LEU A 107 4.38 -5.34 1.84
C LEU A 107 5.14 -4.96 3.12
N ASN A 108 4.92 -5.66 4.22
CA ASN A 108 5.61 -5.42 5.48
C ASN A 108 7.13 -5.64 5.33
N GLN A 109 7.57 -6.71 4.64
CA GLN A 109 8.99 -6.94 4.36
C GLN A 109 9.60 -5.95 3.36
N LYS A 110 8.78 -5.20 2.62
CA LYS A 110 9.21 -4.01 1.85
C LYS A 110 9.26 -2.72 2.69
N ASN A 111 9.18 -2.87 4.01
CA ASN A 111 9.21 -1.75 4.96
C ASN A 111 8.04 -0.76 4.81
N LEU A 112 6.84 -1.29 4.52
CA LEU A 112 5.60 -0.53 4.46
C LEU A 112 4.74 -0.78 5.70
N VAL A 113 4.06 0.25 6.18
CA VAL A 113 2.96 0.10 7.12
C VAL A 113 1.73 -0.38 6.36
N VAL A 114 1.09 -1.45 6.82
CA VAL A 114 -0.01 -2.10 6.08
C VAL A 114 -1.30 -2.00 6.88
N ILE A 115 -2.37 -1.49 6.25
CA ILE A 115 -3.67 -1.26 6.90
C ILE A 115 -4.80 -2.06 6.23
N PRO A 116 -4.85 -3.40 6.39
CA PRO A 116 -5.92 -4.23 5.85
C PRO A 116 -7.23 -4.00 6.62
N LYS A 117 -8.34 -3.86 5.90
CA LYS A 117 -9.67 -3.75 6.50
C LYS A 117 -10.34 -5.11 6.55
N SER A 118 -10.93 -5.47 7.69
CA SER A 118 -11.89 -6.56 7.80
C SER A 118 -12.97 -6.25 8.85
N VAL A 119 -14.13 -6.88 8.68
CA VAL A 119 -15.23 -6.88 9.67
C VAL A 119 -15.43 -8.29 10.27
N THR A 120 -14.71 -9.29 9.76
CA THR A 120 -14.77 -10.67 10.22
C THR A 120 -13.74 -10.87 11.34
N PRO A 121 -14.14 -11.21 12.57
CA PRO A 121 -13.23 -11.31 13.71
C PRO A 121 -12.02 -12.23 13.46
N GLN A 122 -12.24 -13.37 12.81
CA GLN A 122 -11.18 -14.31 12.48
C GLN A 122 -10.15 -13.69 11.51
N ARG A 123 -10.61 -13.01 10.43
CA ARG A 123 -9.72 -12.34 9.47
C ARG A 123 -8.94 -11.17 10.10
N ILE A 124 -9.53 -10.47 11.09
CA ILE A 124 -8.82 -9.41 11.82
C ILE A 124 -7.63 -10.01 12.59
N LYS A 125 -7.82 -11.16 13.24
CA LYS A 125 -6.73 -11.88 13.93
C LYS A 125 -5.67 -12.36 12.94
N GLU A 126 -6.07 -12.96 11.83
CA GLU A 126 -5.14 -13.44 10.79
C GLU A 126 -4.32 -12.28 10.19
N ASN A 127 -4.94 -11.14 9.92
CA ASN A 127 -4.27 -9.99 9.32
C ASN A 127 -3.15 -9.40 10.20
N ILE A 128 -3.20 -9.54 11.53
CA ILE A 128 -2.13 -9.11 12.43
C ILE A 128 -1.12 -10.23 12.72
N ASP A 129 -1.47 -11.48 12.47
CA ASP A 129 -0.64 -12.66 12.73
C ASP A 129 0.35 -12.93 11.59
N ILE A 130 1.28 -12.00 11.38
CA ILE A 130 2.27 -12.01 10.29
C ILE A 130 3.73 -11.89 10.78
N PHE A 131 3.95 -11.89 12.09
CA PHE A 131 5.27 -11.63 12.67
C PHE A 131 6.02 -12.90 13.10
N ASP A 132 5.40 -14.05 12.96
CA ASP A 132 5.95 -15.38 13.31
C ASP A 132 6.63 -16.08 12.12
N PHE A 133 6.67 -15.47 10.95
CA PHE A 133 7.32 -15.99 9.74
C PHE A 133 7.89 -14.87 8.88
N ASP A 134 8.82 -15.23 7.99
CA ASP A 134 9.33 -14.37 6.92
C ASP A 134 9.25 -15.09 5.57
N ILE A 135 8.91 -14.34 4.53
CA ILE A 135 8.99 -14.83 3.16
C ILE A 135 10.46 -14.84 2.74
N GLU A 136 10.96 -16.00 2.31
CA GLU A 136 12.33 -16.17 1.85
C GLU A 136 12.65 -15.26 0.65
N ASN A 137 13.92 -14.86 0.54
CA ASN A 137 14.37 -13.98 -0.55
C ASN A 137 14.00 -14.49 -1.94
N ILE A 138 14.08 -15.81 -2.16
CA ILE A 138 13.73 -16.41 -3.45
C ILE A 138 12.24 -16.22 -3.78
N ASP A 139 11.37 -16.27 -2.80
CA ASP A 139 9.93 -16.10 -2.98
C ASP A 139 9.56 -14.60 -3.03
N MET A 140 10.27 -13.74 -2.30
CA MET A 140 10.18 -12.29 -2.48
C MET A 140 10.51 -11.88 -3.93
N LEU A 141 11.55 -12.45 -4.53
CA LEU A 141 11.90 -12.22 -5.94
C LEU A 141 10.79 -12.70 -6.91
N LYS A 142 10.15 -13.84 -6.62
CA LYS A 142 9.01 -14.31 -7.42
C LYS A 142 7.82 -13.33 -7.34
N LEU A 143 7.53 -12.82 -6.14
CA LEU A 143 6.46 -11.82 -5.93
C LEU A 143 6.76 -10.51 -6.66
N ILE A 144 7.99 -10.00 -6.57
CA ILE A 144 8.44 -8.81 -7.32
C ILE A 144 8.32 -9.04 -8.83
N LYS A 145 8.76 -10.20 -9.33
CA LYS A 145 8.60 -10.55 -10.74
C LYS A 145 7.11 -10.65 -11.15
N ARG A 146 6.26 -11.15 -10.25
CA ARG A 146 4.81 -11.22 -10.47
C ARG A 146 4.17 -9.84 -10.51
N SER A 147 4.55 -8.94 -9.61
CA SER A 147 4.03 -7.58 -9.55
C SER A 147 4.30 -6.78 -10.83
N ASN A 148 5.46 -6.99 -11.45
CA ASN A 148 5.85 -6.30 -12.69
C ASN A 148 5.06 -6.75 -13.94
N LYS A 149 4.31 -7.85 -13.86
CA LYS A 149 3.54 -8.38 -15.01
C LYS A 149 2.14 -7.80 -15.14
N SER A 150 1.60 -7.23 -14.09
CA SER A 150 0.23 -6.75 -14.06
C SER A 150 0.16 -5.50 -13.21
N VAL A 151 -0.06 -4.37 -13.82
CA VAL A 151 -0.31 -3.13 -13.10
C VAL A 151 -1.82 -2.88 -13.11
N TRP A 152 -2.38 -2.78 -11.92
CA TRP A 152 -3.81 -2.55 -11.76
C TRP A 152 -4.07 -1.73 -10.49
N ARG A 153 -4.95 -0.73 -10.61
CA ARG A 153 -5.35 0.15 -9.50
C ARG A 153 -6.83 -0.08 -9.17
N ALA A 154 -7.12 -0.40 -7.90
CA ALA A 154 -8.49 -0.64 -7.41
C ALA A 154 -9.24 0.65 -7.08
N CYS A 155 -8.53 1.66 -6.61
CA CYS A 155 -9.11 2.87 -6.04
C CYS A 155 -8.79 4.10 -6.89
N ILE A 156 -9.45 4.22 -8.04
CA ILE A 156 -9.41 5.46 -8.84
C ILE A 156 -10.69 6.25 -8.52
N PRO A 157 -10.58 7.44 -7.92
CA PRO A 157 -11.75 8.28 -7.68
C PRO A 157 -12.35 8.73 -9.01
N LYS A 158 -13.53 8.20 -9.38
CA LYS A 158 -14.24 8.58 -10.60
C LYS A 158 -14.64 10.07 -10.62
N SER A 159 -14.71 10.70 -9.44
CA SER A 159 -15.01 12.13 -9.28
C SER A 159 -13.81 13.04 -9.55
N MET A 160 -12.59 12.51 -9.61
CA MET A 160 -11.41 13.30 -9.96
C MET A 160 -11.37 13.51 -11.47
N ASN A 161 -11.19 14.76 -11.89
CA ASN A 161 -10.95 15.09 -13.30
C ASN A 161 -9.58 14.52 -13.72
N GLN A 162 -9.59 13.44 -14.50
CA GLN A 162 -8.37 12.78 -15.00
C GLN A 162 -7.58 13.66 -15.97
N GLU A 163 -8.21 14.69 -16.56
CA GLU A 163 -7.56 15.66 -17.45
C GLU A 163 -6.90 16.80 -16.66
N HIS A 164 -7.06 16.85 -15.34
CA HIS A 164 -6.44 17.88 -14.52
C HIS A 164 -4.91 17.75 -14.55
N PRO A 165 -4.14 18.84 -14.79
CA PRO A 165 -2.67 18.77 -14.90
C PRO A 165 -1.97 18.25 -13.64
N TYR A 166 -2.64 18.33 -12.49
CA TYR A 166 -2.15 17.76 -11.22
C TYR A 166 -2.85 16.46 -10.82
N TYR A 167 -3.37 15.70 -11.81
CA TYR A 167 -3.90 14.36 -11.54
C TYR A 167 -2.75 13.43 -11.08
N PRO A 168 -2.84 12.80 -9.89
CA PRO A 168 -1.69 12.14 -9.28
C PRO A 168 -1.44 10.70 -9.75
N PHE A 169 -2.32 10.12 -10.60
CA PHE A 169 -2.29 8.70 -10.97
C PHE A 169 -1.91 8.47 -12.43
#